data_06033ab02c8765c330530d03c246a1b9
#
_entry.id   06033ab02c8765c330530d03c246a1b9
#
_cell.length_a   1.000
_cell.length_b   1.000
_cell.length_c   1.000
_cell.angle_alpha   90.00
_cell.angle_beta   90.00
_cell.angle_gamma   90.00
#
_symmetry.space_group_name_H-M   'P 1'
#
loop_
_entity.id
_entity.type
_entity.pdbx_description
1 polymer ?
#
loop_
_entity_poly.entity_id
_entity_poly.type
_entity_poly.pdbx_seq_one_letter_code
_entity_poly.pdbx_strand_id
1 'polypeptide(L)'
;MSEVKKIATRDSYGAALVELAKDHPDVVVLDADLAAATKTGVFKKAYPDRHFDCGIAESNMMAPAAGMAAMGLVPFASSFAMFAAGRAFEQVRNSIGYPHLNVKIGATHGGISVGEDGASHQCCEDFALMRSIPGMTVLCPADDVEAKAAVKAAYEHEGPVYLRFGRLALPVFHDEATFKFEIGKGEQLTDGSDVAIIATGLEVNEALIAAEQLKNEGIQARVINLCTIKPLDEELVVKAAKECGAVVTCEEHSILGGLGEAVAAVLGEQCPIPMRRVGVKDVFGHSGPAWELLEQFGLRSDAIIAAVKELV
;
A
#
# COMPACT_ATOMS: atom_id res chain seq x y z
N MET A 1 21.55 19.52 10.32
CA MET A 1 20.54 18.86 9.46
C MET A 1 19.25 18.82 10.25
N SER A 2 18.15 19.36 9.76
CA SER A 2 16.84 19.22 10.39
C SER A 2 16.51 17.73 10.48
N GLU A 3 16.02 17.28 11.63
CA GLU A 3 15.59 15.90 11.82
C GLU A 3 14.48 15.59 10.81
N VAL A 4 14.66 14.54 10.01
CA VAL A 4 13.66 14.15 9.00
C VAL A 4 12.41 13.67 9.73
N LYS A 5 11.28 14.32 9.47
CA LYS A 5 9.99 13.95 10.05
C LYS A 5 9.63 12.52 9.61
N LYS A 6 9.26 11.67 10.57
CA LYS A 6 8.83 10.29 10.32
C LYS A 6 7.42 10.09 10.84
N ILE A 7 6.54 9.54 10.01
CA ILE A 7 5.13 9.26 10.35
C ILE A 7 4.75 7.89 9.81
N ALA A 8 4.01 7.11 10.58
CA ALA A 8 3.43 5.87 10.09
C ALA A 8 2.20 6.18 9.23
N THR A 9 2.08 5.53 8.07
CA THR A 9 0.95 5.79 7.15
C THR A 9 -0.41 5.48 7.76
N ARG A 10 -0.50 4.57 8.75
CA ARG A 10 -1.72 4.37 9.54
C ARG A 10 -2.12 5.58 10.40
N ASP A 11 -1.14 6.36 10.91
CA ASP A 11 -1.42 7.59 11.65
C ASP A 11 -1.95 8.66 10.70
N SER A 12 -1.40 8.74 9.51
CA SER A 12 -1.87 9.60 8.41
C SER A 12 -3.30 9.25 7.99
N TYR A 13 -3.62 7.95 7.90
CA TYR A 13 -4.96 7.45 7.62
C TYR A 13 -5.98 7.96 8.64
N GLY A 14 -5.73 7.77 9.94
CA GLY A 14 -6.63 8.25 10.99
C GLY A 14 -6.83 9.77 10.96
N ALA A 15 -5.77 10.53 10.73
CA ALA A 15 -5.82 11.99 10.61
C ALA A 15 -6.61 12.43 9.36
N ALA A 16 -6.38 11.78 8.22
CA ALA A 16 -7.06 12.07 6.96
C ALA A 16 -8.57 11.82 7.04
N LEU A 17 -9.02 10.77 7.73
CA LEU A 17 -10.44 10.50 7.96
C LEU A 17 -11.12 11.63 8.73
N VAL A 18 -10.47 12.17 9.76
CA VAL A 18 -11.01 13.30 10.55
C VAL A 18 -11.12 14.54 9.68
N GLU A 19 -10.10 14.83 8.88
CA GLU A 19 -10.10 15.99 7.98
C GLU A 19 -11.19 15.88 6.92
N LEU A 20 -11.26 14.73 6.25
CA LEU A 20 -12.25 14.44 5.22
C LEU A 20 -13.70 14.62 5.73
N ALA A 21 -13.97 14.12 6.93
CA ALA A 21 -15.32 14.15 7.51
C ALA A 21 -15.82 15.54 7.90
N LYS A 22 -14.97 16.58 7.89
CA LYS A 22 -15.43 17.96 8.16
C LYS A 22 -16.40 18.44 7.10
N ASP A 23 -16.10 18.15 5.84
CA ASP A 23 -16.86 18.62 4.69
C ASP A 23 -17.78 17.54 4.10
N HIS A 24 -17.63 16.28 4.55
CA HIS A 24 -18.31 15.11 4.00
C HIS A 24 -19.10 14.37 5.10
N PRO A 25 -20.39 14.70 5.29
CA PRO A 25 -21.23 14.09 6.32
C PRO A 25 -21.63 12.64 6.03
N ASP A 26 -21.47 12.19 4.79
CA ASP A 26 -21.71 10.83 4.30
C ASP A 26 -20.57 9.85 4.66
N VAL A 27 -19.41 10.36 5.08
CA VAL A 27 -18.29 9.52 5.54
C VAL A 27 -18.63 8.92 6.90
N VAL A 28 -18.60 7.59 6.97
CA VAL A 28 -18.72 6.78 8.20
C VAL A 28 -17.56 5.83 8.32
N VAL A 29 -17.18 5.47 9.55
CA VAL A 29 -16.04 4.60 9.81
C VAL A 29 -16.51 3.39 10.61
N LEU A 30 -16.13 2.20 10.14
CA LEU A 30 -16.35 0.95 10.85
C LEU A 30 -15.01 0.36 11.29
N ASP A 31 -14.99 -0.29 12.44
CA ASP A 31 -13.81 -0.95 13.01
C ASP A 31 -14.20 -2.30 13.61
N ALA A 32 -13.21 -3.21 13.72
CA ALA A 32 -13.38 -4.53 14.32
C ALA A 32 -12.59 -4.65 15.64
N ASP A 33 -12.89 -3.80 16.61
CA ASP A 33 -12.25 -3.70 17.93
C ASP A 33 -10.74 -3.38 17.89
N LEU A 34 -10.30 -2.71 16.83
CA LEU A 34 -8.89 -2.34 16.60
C LEU A 34 -8.67 -0.83 16.45
N ALA A 35 -9.64 0.01 16.85
CA ALA A 35 -9.62 1.45 16.61
C ALA A 35 -8.35 2.16 17.11
N ALA A 36 -7.74 1.69 18.20
CA ALA A 36 -6.47 2.24 18.70
C ALA A 36 -5.29 1.92 17.76
N ALA A 37 -5.26 0.72 17.20
CA ALA A 37 -4.17 0.24 16.33
C ALA A 37 -4.32 0.76 14.89
N THR A 38 -5.54 0.73 14.34
CA THR A 38 -5.87 1.24 13.00
C THR A 38 -5.87 2.77 12.92
N LYS A 39 -5.86 3.44 14.09
CA LYS A 39 -5.97 4.91 14.24
C LYS A 39 -7.35 5.48 13.92
N THR A 40 -8.35 4.66 13.66
CA THR A 40 -9.75 5.10 13.56
C THR A 40 -10.30 5.66 14.88
N GLY A 41 -9.63 5.37 16.01
CA GLY A 41 -9.94 5.93 17.31
C GLY A 41 -9.87 7.47 17.37
N VAL A 42 -9.08 8.13 16.50
CA VAL A 42 -9.08 9.60 16.41
C VAL A 42 -10.38 10.10 15.75
N PHE A 43 -10.88 9.37 14.75
CA PHE A 43 -12.18 9.64 14.13
C PHE A 43 -13.33 9.41 15.14
N LYS A 44 -13.31 8.30 15.88
CA LYS A 44 -14.28 8.00 16.96
C LYS A 44 -14.41 9.14 17.98
N LYS A 45 -13.29 9.78 18.33
CA LYS A 45 -13.28 10.93 19.27
C LYS A 45 -13.89 12.18 18.65
N ALA A 46 -13.64 12.45 17.36
CA ALA A 46 -14.12 13.63 16.66
C ALA A 46 -15.60 13.50 16.23
N TYR A 47 -16.00 12.30 15.79
CA TYR A 47 -17.32 12.02 15.22
C TYR A 47 -17.90 10.71 15.78
N PRO A 48 -18.24 10.64 17.09
CA PRO A 48 -18.67 9.40 17.74
C PRO A 48 -19.94 8.79 17.13
N ASP A 49 -20.84 9.61 16.60
CA ASP A 49 -22.11 9.16 15.98
C ASP A 49 -21.93 8.59 14.55
N ARG A 50 -20.72 8.69 13.99
CA ARG A 50 -20.36 8.19 12.67
C ARG A 50 -19.28 7.10 12.71
N HIS A 51 -18.96 6.60 13.91
CA HIS A 51 -18.03 5.49 14.12
C HIS A 51 -18.77 4.29 14.71
N PHE A 52 -18.60 3.12 14.09
CA PHE A 52 -19.26 1.88 14.48
C PHE A 52 -18.22 0.80 14.76
N ASP A 53 -18.19 0.31 16.00
CA ASP A 53 -17.36 -0.83 16.38
C ASP A 53 -18.18 -2.11 16.24
N CYS A 54 -17.75 -3.01 15.35
CA CYS A 54 -18.44 -4.25 15.05
C CYS A 54 -17.96 -5.42 15.92
N GLY A 55 -17.08 -5.17 16.89
CA GLY A 55 -16.37 -6.20 17.64
C GLY A 55 -15.36 -6.98 16.77
N ILE A 56 -14.78 -8.06 17.32
CA ILE A 56 -13.80 -8.91 16.61
C ILE A 56 -14.54 -9.76 15.58
N ALA A 57 -15.08 -9.13 14.52
CA ALA A 57 -15.94 -9.76 13.55
C ALA A 57 -15.84 -9.11 12.16
N GLU A 58 -14.68 -9.22 11.52
CA GLU A 58 -14.33 -8.52 10.28
C GLU A 58 -15.25 -8.88 9.11
N SER A 59 -15.61 -10.15 8.98
CA SER A 59 -16.61 -10.60 7.99
C SER A 59 -17.97 -9.94 8.21
N ASN A 60 -18.41 -9.85 9.48
CA ASN A 60 -19.63 -9.12 9.82
C ASN A 60 -19.49 -7.62 9.55
N MET A 61 -18.33 -6.99 9.81
CA MET A 61 -18.08 -5.57 9.55
C MET A 61 -18.25 -5.22 8.07
N MET A 62 -17.80 -6.07 7.15
CA MET A 62 -17.91 -5.82 5.71
C MET A 62 -19.38 -5.83 5.21
N ALA A 63 -20.25 -6.59 5.84
CA ALA A 63 -21.67 -6.65 5.44
C ALA A 63 -22.43 -5.33 5.73
N PRO A 64 -22.43 -4.75 6.95
CA PRO A 64 -23.04 -3.43 7.18
C PRO A 64 -22.32 -2.32 6.40
N ALA A 65 -21.01 -2.39 6.18
CA ALA A 65 -20.33 -1.43 5.31
C ALA A 65 -20.92 -1.47 3.88
N ALA A 66 -21.14 -2.65 3.31
CA ALA A 66 -21.82 -2.80 2.03
C ALA A 66 -23.25 -2.23 2.06
N GLY A 67 -24.02 -2.51 3.13
CA GLY A 67 -25.38 -1.99 3.31
C GLY A 67 -25.41 -0.45 3.41
N MET A 68 -24.48 0.15 4.14
CA MET A 68 -24.34 1.61 4.26
C MET A 68 -23.99 2.24 2.90
N ALA A 69 -23.08 1.63 2.13
CA ALA A 69 -22.76 2.11 0.78
C ALA A 69 -23.96 2.01 -0.17
N ALA A 70 -24.76 0.95 -0.09
CA ALA A 70 -25.98 0.81 -0.87
C ALA A 70 -27.04 1.87 -0.53
N MET A 71 -26.96 2.48 0.66
CA MET A 71 -27.83 3.59 1.10
C MET A 71 -27.24 4.97 0.83
N GLY A 72 -26.09 5.06 0.11
CA GLY A 72 -25.49 6.32 -0.31
C GLY A 72 -24.47 6.91 0.67
N LEU A 73 -24.04 6.15 1.70
CA LEU A 73 -22.94 6.55 2.56
C LEU A 73 -21.59 6.09 1.96
N VAL A 74 -20.49 6.68 2.43
CA VAL A 74 -19.14 6.27 2.07
C VAL A 74 -18.43 5.67 3.29
N PRO A 75 -18.60 4.36 3.53
CA PRO A 75 -18.00 3.69 4.67
C PRO A 75 -16.51 3.40 4.45
N PHE A 76 -15.70 3.72 5.46
CA PHE A 76 -14.33 3.27 5.62
C PHE A 76 -14.31 2.11 6.63
N ALA A 77 -14.20 0.87 6.15
CA ALA A 77 -14.16 -0.33 6.96
C ALA A 77 -12.71 -0.68 7.29
N SER A 78 -12.33 -0.67 8.58
CA SER A 78 -10.93 -0.67 9.02
C SER A 78 -10.61 -1.86 9.92
N SER A 79 -9.54 -2.57 9.58
CA SER A 79 -8.94 -3.64 10.39
C SER A 79 -7.48 -3.82 9.98
N PHE A 80 -6.81 -4.84 10.54
CA PHE A 80 -5.51 -5.26 10.01
C PHE A 80 -5.66 -5.89 8.62
N ALA A 81 -4.64 -5.73 7.78
CA ALA A 81 -4.65 -6.24 6.42
C ALA A 81 -4.97 -7.75 6.36
N MET A 82 -4.38 -8.56 7.24
CA MET A 82 -4.64 -10.00 7.30
C MET A 82 -6.11 -10.31 7.56
N PHE A 83 -6.78 -9.52 8.37
CA PHE A 83 -8.18 -9.77 8.72
C PHE A 83 -9.16 -9.17 7.73
N ALA A 84 -8.85 -7.99 7.19
CA ALA A 84 -9.65 -7.37 6.14
C ALA A 84 -9.58 -8.14 4.82
N ALA A 85 -8.37 -8.52 4.38
CA ALA A 85 -8.16 -9.22 3.12
C ALA A 85 -8.32 -10.74 3.24
N GLY A 86 -7.82 -11.35 4.31
CA GLY A 86 -7.86 -12.81 4.49
C GLY A 86 -9.18 -13.29 5.06
N ARG A 87 -9.49 -12.94 6.31
CA ARG A 87 -10.69 -13.43 7.01
C ARG A 87 -12.00 -13.00 6.35
N ALA A 88 -12.08 -11.76 5.89
CA ALA A 88 -13.28 -11.18 5.30
C ALA A 88 -13.32 -11.26 3.76
N PHE A 89 -12.42 -12.01 3.12
CA PHE A 89 -12.26 -12.03 1.66
C PHE A 89 -13.58 -12.29 0.90
N GLU A 90 -14.36 -13.27 1.36
CA GLU A 90 -15.61 -13.61 0.70
C GLU A 90 -16.60 -12.44 0.72
N GLN A 91 -16.75 -11.76 1.86
CA GLN A 91 -17.64 -10.60 2.01
C GLN A 91 -17.14 -9.41 1.20
N VAL A 92 -15.83 -9.16 1.19
CA VAL A 92 -15.23 -8.14 0.33
C VAL A 92 -15.53 -8.43 -1.13
N ARG A 93 -15.34 -9.68 -1.57
CA ARG A 93 -15.59 -10.09 -2.95
C ARG A 93 -17.06 -10.01 -3.34
N ASN A 94 -17.95 -10.63 -2.55
CA ASN A 94 -19.34 -10.84 -2.93
C ASN A 94 -20.28 -9.72 -2.48
N SER A 95 -20.05 -9.13 -1.30
CA SER A 95 -20.91 -8.07 -0.78
C SER A 95 -20.49 -6.67 -1.22
N ILE A 96 -19.20 -6.46 -1.56
CA ILE A 96 -18.65 -5.16 -1.94
C ILE A 96 -18.22 -5.16 -3.42
N GLY A 97 -17.32 -6.05 -3.81
CA GLY A 97 -16.72 -6.06 -5.14
C GLY A 97 -17.73 -6.41 -6.24
N TYR A 98 -18.49 -7.49 -6.08
CA TYR A 98 -19.43 -7.95 -7.10
C TYR A 98 -20.54 -6.92 -7.44
N PRO A 99 -21.22 -6.27 -6.46
CA PRO A 99 -22.16 -5.19 -6.74
C PRO A 99 -21.47 -3.83 -6.97
N HIS A 100 -20.13 -3.76 -6.93
CA HIS A 100 -19.33 -2.55 -7.13
C HIS A 100 -19.72 -1.40 -6.18
N LEU A 101 -19.90 -1.71 -4.89
CA LEU A 101 -20.31 -0.74 -3.88
C LEU A 101 -19.16 0.17 -3.45
N ASN A 102 -19.51 1.41 -3.14
CA ASN A 102 -18.57 2.47 -2.77
C ASN A 102 -18.04 2.33 -1.33
N VAL A 103 -17.37 1.22 -1.04
CA VAL A 103 -16.74 0.92 0.26
C VAL A 103 -15.23 1.11 0.17
N LYS A 104 -14.66 1.79 1.16
CA LYS A 104 -13.21 1.96 1.32
C LYS A 104 -12.71 1.04 2.43
N ILE A 105 -11.80 0.15 2.11
CA ILE A 105 -11.25 -0.81 3.06
C ILE A 105 -9.90 -0.26 3.54
N GLY A 106 -9.88 0.28 4.76
CA GLY A 106 -8.68 0.83 5.40
C GLY A 106 -7.90 -0.27 6.12
N ALA A 107 -7.02 -0.96 5.41
CA ALA A 107 -6.26 -2.09 5.91
C ALA A 107 -4.90 -1.64 6.45
N THR A 108 -4.72 -1.70 7.76
CA THR A 108 -3.45 -1.34 8.41
C THR A 108 -2.60 -2.58 8.71
N HIS A 109 -1.35 -2.39 9.10
CA HIS A 109 -0.45 -3.49 9.49
C HIS A 109 -0.27 -4.54 8.39
N GLY A 110 -0.10 -4.12 7.12
CA GLY A 110 0.27 -5.04 6.05
C GLY A 110 1.76 -5.40 6.12
N GLY A 111 2.11 -6.60 5.66
CA GLY A 111 3.48 -7.06 5.49
C GLY A 111 4.16 -7.62 6.73
N ILE A 112 5.48 -7.81 6.63
CA ILE A 112 6.35 -8.37 7.67
C ILE A 112 6.59 -7.39 8.82
N SER A 113 6.56 -6.09 8.55
CA SER A 113 6.83 -5.03 9.54
C SER A 113 5.76 -4.88 10.62
N VAL A 114 4.72 -5.71 10.61
CA VAL A 114 3.84 -5.91 11.78
C VAL A 114 4.68 -6.27 13.00
N GLY A 115 5.73 -7.06 12.81
CA GLY A 115 6.73 -7.28 13.84
C GLY A 115 6.36 -8.37 14.83
N GLU A 116 6.26 -8.01 16.10
CA GLU A 116 6.16 -8.93 17.24
C GLU A 116 4.90 -9.80 17.21
N ASP A 117 3.81 -9.33 16.60
CA ASP A 117 2.55 -10.09 16.48
C ASP A 117 2.71 -11.37 15.64
N GLY A 118 3.72 -11.41 14.78
CA GLY A 118 4.16 -12.61 14.06
C GLY A 118 3.26 -13.03 12.89
N ALA A 119 3.52 -14.23 12.38
CA ALA A 119 2.97 -14.77 11.14
C ALA A 119 1.44 -14.70 11.01
N SER A 120 0.70 -14.85 12.11
CA SER A 120 -0.77 -14.81 12.08
C SER A 120 -1.36 -13.43 11.81
N HIS A 121 -0.55 -12.37 11.95
CA HIS A 121 -0.92 -10.97 11.74
C HIS A 121 -0.21 -10.35 10.54
N GLN A 122 0.95 -10.87 10.16
CA GLN A 122 1.72 -10.45 9.00
C GLN A 122 0.99 -10.85 7.71
N CYS A 123 0.51 -9.87 6.95
CA CYS A 123 -0.19 -10.13 5.70
C CYS A 123 0.74 -9.85 4.52
N CYS A 124 1.16 -10.91 3.86
CA CYS A 124 1.98 -10.85 2.65
C CYS A 124 1.22 -11.28 1.40
N GLU A 125 -0.10 -11.41 1.46
CA GLU A 125 -0.98 -11.93 0.41
C GLU A 125 -2.09 -10.96 0.01
N ASP A 126 -2.24 -9.84 0.70
CA ASP A 126 -3.37 -8.92 0.54
C ASP A 126 -3.44 -8.29 -0.86
N PHE A 127 -2.32 -7.91 -1.45
CA PHE A 127 -2.33 -7.40 -2.83
C PHE A 127 -2.82 -8.46 -3.81
N ALA A 128 -2.34 -9.70 -3.68
CA ALA A 128 -2.77 -10.81 -4.54
C ALA A 128 -4.27 -11.03 -4.45
N LEU A 129 -4.81 -11.08 -3.23
CA LEU A 129 -6.24 -11.27 -2.98
C LEU A 129 -7.07 -10.12 -3.53
N MET A 130 -6.71 -8.88 -3.21
CA MET A 130 -7.49 -7.71 -3.61
C MET A 130 -7.39 -7.40 -5.10
N ARG A 131 -6.21 -7.59 -5.71
CA ARG A 131 -6.03 -7.45 -7.16
C ARG A 131 -6.87 -8.44 -7.97
N SER A 132 -7.14 -9.63 -7.43
CA SER A 132 -7.96 -10.65 -8.10
C SER A 132 -9.45 -10.29 -8.20
N ILE A 133 -9.93 -9.33 -7.39
CA ILE A 133 -11.35 -8.92 -7.40
C ILE A 133 -11.58 -7.94 -8.56
N PRO A 134 -12.51 -8.24 -9.50
CA PRO A 134 -12.84 -7.31 -10.59
C PRO A 134 -13.33 -5.94 -10.05
N GLY A 135 -12.84 -4.85 -10.65
CA GLY A 135 -13.23 -3.48 -10.25
C GLY A 135 -12.67 -2.96 -8.93
N MET A 136 -11.95 -3.79 -8.15
CA MET A 136 -11.28 -3.33 -6.93
C MET A 136 -10.07 -2.45 -7.29
N THR A 137 -9.99 -1.26 -6.71
CA THR A 137 -8.79 -0.42 -6.74
C THR A 137 -7.90 -0.77 -5.54
N VAL A 138 -6.57 -0.85 -5.73
CA VAL A 138 -5.61 -1.24 -4.69
C VAL A 138 -4.52 -0.19 -4.56
N LEU A 139 -4.41 0.43 -3.38
CA LEU A 139 -3.49 1.52 -3.07
C LEU A 139 -2.56 1.15 -1.90
N CYS A 140 -1.28 1.51 -2.00
CA CYS A 140 -0.29 1.35 -0.93
C CYS A 140 0.64 2.58 -0.87
N PRO A 141 0.29 3.62 -0.10
CA PRO A 141 1.05 4.86 -0.04
C PRO A 141 2.38 4.69 0.71
N ALA A 142 3.38 5.46 0.27
CA ALA A 142 4.76 5.38 0.74
C ALA A 142 5.07 6.31 1.93
N ASP A 143 4.38 7.43 2.08
CA ASP A 143 4.60 8.39 3.18
C ASP A 143 3.30 9.07 3.67
N ASP A 144 3.44 10.01 4.62
CA ASP A 144 2.32 10.75 5.23
C ASP A 144 1.50 11.54 4.20
N VAL A 145 2.18 12.23 3.29
CA VAL A 145 1.53 13.12 2.31
C VAL A 145 0.74 12.30 1.30
N GLU A 146 1.36 11.26 0.75
CA GLU A 146 0.70 10.35 -0.18
C GLU A 146 -0.44 9.59 0.49
N ALA A 147 -0.29 9.17 1.75
CA ALA A 147 -1.36 8.47 2.48
C ALA A 147 -2.62 9.33 2.64
N LYS A 148 -2.46 10.60 3.01
CA LYS A 148 -3.59 11.55 3.11
C LYS A 148 -4.25 11.81 1.76
N ALA A 149 -3.43 12.00 0.72
CA ALA A 149 -3.91 12.20 -0.64
C ALA A 149 -4.65 10.97 -1.18
N ALA A 150 -4.14 9.75 -0.91
CA ALA A 150 -4.78 8.49 -1.28
C ALA A 150 -6.14 8.30 -0.59
N VAL A 151 -6.29 8.68 0.69
CA VAL A 151 -7.58 8.64 1.41
C VAL A 151 -8.59 9.56 0.75
N LYS A 152 -8.19 10.79 0.41
CA LYS A 152 -9.04 11.75 -0.29
C LYS A 152 -9.43 11.24 -1.68
N ALA A 153 -8.48 10.77 -2.46
CA ALA A 153 -8.73 10.23 -3.79
C ALA A 153 -9.61 8.98 -3.74
N ALA A 154 -9.45 8.14 -2.72
CA ALA A 154 -10.34 7.00 -2.51
C ALA A 154 -11.78 7.42 -2.23
N TYR A 155 -12.00 8.48 -1.45
CA TYR A 155 -13.34 9.03 -1.23
C TYR A 155 -13.97 9.54 -2.54
N GLU A 156 -13.21 10.27 -3.35
CA GLU A 156 -13.65 10.84 -4.64
C GLU A 156 -13.89 9.77 -5.72
N HIS A 157 -13.28 8.59 -5.58
CA HIS A 157 -13.42 7.47 -6.50
C HIS A 157 -14.71 6.70 -6.23
N GLU A 158 -15.57 6.54 -7.23
CA GLU A 158 -16.77 5.70 -7.13
C GLU A 158 -16.40 4.22 -7.28
N GLY A 159 -16.76 3.39 -6.30
CA GLY A 159 -16.47 1.97 -6.28
C GLY A 159 -15.56 1.52 -5.14
N PRO A 160 -15.23 0.21 -5.07
CA PRO A 160 -14.48 -0.35 -3.96
C PRO A 160 -12.98 -0.02 -4.06
N VAL A 161 -12.41 0.43 -2.94
CA VAL A 161 -10.97 0.74 -2.82
C VAL A 161 -10.39 0.02 -1.62
N TYR A 162 -9.30 -0.68 -1.81
CA TYR A 162 -8.46 -1.24 -0.77
C TYR A 162 -7.24 -0.33 -0.57
N LEU A 163 -7.07 0.21 0.65
CA LEU A 163 -5.94 1.05 1.03
C LEU A 163 -5.10 0.30 2.07
N ARG A 164 -3.84 0.05 1.76
CA ARG A 164 -2.91 -0.62 2.66
C ARG A 164 -2.00 0.37 3.36
N PHE A 165 -1.95 0.34 4.69
CA PHE A 165 -1.11 1.21 5.50
C PHE A 165 -0.14 0.41 6.37
N GLY A 166 1.08 0.94 6.52
CA GLY A 166 2.13 0.37 7.36
C GLY A 166 2.04 0.79 8.83
N ARG A 167 2.66 -0.04 9.70
CA ARG A 167 2.82 0.23 11.14
C ARG A 167 4.03 1.12 11.44
N LEU A 168 5.12 0.98 10.68
CA LEU A 168 6.38 1.70 10.90
C LEU A 168 6.28 3.18 10.53
N ALA A 169 6.91 4.03 11.33
CA ALA A 169 7.10 5.43 10.97
C ALA A 169 8.21 5.57 9.91
N LEU A 170 7.84 6.11 8.75
CA LEU A 170 8.71 6.30 7.60
C LEU A 170 9.03 7.78 7.38
N PRO A 171 10.18 8.10 6.76
CA PRO A 171 10.49 9.45 6.35
C PRO A 171 9.40 10.03 5.45
N VAL A 172 9.03 11.29 5.69
CA VAL A 172 8.16 12.06 4.80
C VAL A 172 9.05 12.72 3.76
N PHE A 173 8.90 12.36 2.49
CA PHE A 173 9.71 12.86 1.39
C PHE A 173 8.91 13.65 0.35
N HIS A 174 7.59 13.48 0.29
CA HIS A 174 6.75 14.36 -0.53
C HIS A 174 6.52 15.72 0.15
N ASP A 175 6.44 16.77 -0.67
CA ASP A 175 6.05 18.11 -0.23
C ASP A 175 4.53 18.28 -0.40
N GLU A 176 3.82 18.47 0.72
CA GLU A 176 2.36 18.62 0.75
C GLU A 176 1.84 19.77 -0.15
N ALA A 177 2.67 20.81 -0.37
CA ALA A 177 2.27 21.95 -1.18
C ALA A 177 2.30 21.68 -2.70
N THR A 178 3.11 20.73 -3.13
CA THR A 178 3.33 20.46 -4.57
C THR A 178 2.86 19.07 -5.00
N PHE A 179 2.73 18.12 -4.08
CA PHE A 179 2.35 16.75 -4.38
C PHE A 179 0.94 16.65 -4.97
N LYS A 180 0.81 15.87 -6.02
CA LYS A 180 -0.48 15.56 -6.67
C LYS A 180 -0.63 14.06 -6.78
N PHE A 181 -1.76 13.57 -6.30
CA PHE A 181 -2.11 12.16 -6.36
C PHE A 181 -3.22 11.91 -7.38
N GLU A 182 -3.03 10.91 -8.22
CA GLU A 182 -4.04 10.44 -9.17
C GLU A 182 -4.03 8.91 -9.18
N ILE A 183 -5.21 8.29 -8.96
CA ILE A 183 -5.35 6.83 -9.01
C ILE A 183 -4.96 6.33 -10.41
N GLY A 184 -4.09 5.32 -10.46
CA GLY A 184 -3.60 4.73 -11.71
C GLY A 184 -2.38 5.44 -12.29
N LYS A 185 -1.84 6.46 -11.61
CA LYS A 185 -0.59 7.12 -11.99
C LYS A 185 0.50 6.86 -10.96
N GLY A 186 1.69 6.57 -11.47
CA GLY A 186 2.92 6.46 -10.67
C GLY A 186 3.74 7.74 -10.72
N GLU A 187 4.74 7.83 -9.85
CA GLU A 187 5.64 8.96 -9.77
C GLU A 187 7.10 8.53 -9.95
N GLN A 188 7.82 9.20 -10.83
CA GLN A 188 9.26 9.05 -10.94
C GLN A 188 9.95 9.97 -9.92
N LEU A 189 10.59 9.37 -8.91
CA LEU A 189 11.24 10.11 -7.81
C LEU A 189 12.69 10.49 -8.10
N THR A 190 13.42 9.67 -8.88
CA THR A 190 14.80 9.95 -9.29
C THR A 190 15.00 9.67 -10.77
N ASP A 191 15.97 10.37 -11.36
CA ASP A 191 16.44 10.07 -12.71
C ASP A 191 17.51 8.98 -12.68
N GLY A 192 17.55 8.16 -13.73
CA GLY A 192 18.54 7.10 -13.91
C GLY A 192 18.31 6.37 -15.24
N SER A 193 19.38 5.77 -15.79
CA SER A 193 19.36 5.13 -17.11
C SER A 193 19.81 3.67 -17.10
N ASP A 194 20.38 3.17 -15.99
CA ASP A 194 20.97 1.83 -15.98
C ASP A 194 19.98 0.75 -15.52
N VAL A 195 19.07 1.11 -14.61
CA VAL A 195 18.02 0.24 -14.09
C VAL A 195 16.84 1.06 -13.55
N ALA A 196 15.61 0.56 -13.66
CA ALA A 196 14.46 1.11 -12.98
C ALA A 196 14.14 0.28 -11.73
N ILE A 197 14.04 0.93 -10.56
CA ILE A 197 13.57 0.34 -9.31
C ILE A 197 12.12 0.82 -9.12
N ILE A 198 11.18 -0.11 -9.20
CA ILE A 198 9.74 0.17 -9.07
C ILE A 198 9.27 -0.34 -7.72
N ALA A 199 8.87 0.54 -6.84
CA ALA A 199 8.55 0.22 -5.45
C ALA A 199 7.15 0.71 -5.04
N THR A 200 6.62 0.18 -3.94
CA THR A 200 5.37 0.61 -3.33
C THR A 200 5.46 0.61 -1.80
N GLY A 201 4.71 1.49 -1.15
CA GLY A 201 4.66 1.56 0.30
C GLY A 201 6.02 1.79 0.96
N LEU A 202 6.33 1.00 2.00
CA LEU A 202 7.59 1.06 2.74
C LEU A 202 8.82 0.93 1.84
N GLU A 203 8.75 0.07 0.82
CA GLU A 203 9.87 -0.24 -0.06
C GLU A 203 10.31 0.95 -0.93
N VAL A 204 9.51 1.99 -1.06
CA VAL A 204 9.92 3.22 -1.76
C VAL A 204 11.06 3.91 -1.02
N ASN A 205 11.02 3.96 0.33
CA ASN A 205 12.11 4.50 1.12
C ASN A 205 13.40 3.66 0.98
N GLU A 206 13.29 2.33 0.99
CA GLU A 206 14.43 1.44 0.81
C GLU A 206 15.00 1.56 -0.61
N ALA A 207 14.15 1.75 -1.63
CA ALA A 207 14.56 2.00 -3.01
C ALA A 207 15.33 3.32 -3.17
N LEU A 208 14.90 4.39 -2.50
CA LEU A 208 15.61 5.67 -2.50
C LEU A 208 16.99 5.55 -1.84
N ILE A 209 17.09 4.83 -0.71
CA ILE A 209 18.36 4.55 -0.04
C ILE A 209 19.28 3.72 -0.97
N ALA A 210 18.73 2.69 -1.62
CA ALA A 210 19.49 1.85 -2.56
C ALA A 210 20.01 2.66 -3.75
N ALA A 211 19.19 3.52 -4.35
CA ALA A 211 19.58 4.36 -5.48
C ALA A 211 20.71 5.33 -5.13
N GLU A 212 20.70 5.94 -3.94
CA GLU A 212 21.78 6.82 -3.49
C GLU A 212 23.09 6.06 -3.26
N GLN A 213 23.02 4.84 -2.74
CA GLN A 213 24.20 3.99 -2.58
C GLN A 213 24.76 3.52 -3.92
N LEU A 214 23.90 3.07 -4.84
CA LEU A 214 24.27 2.64 -6.20
C LEU A 214 24.94 3.77 -6.98
N LYS A 215 24.44 5.01 -6.83
CA LYS A 215 25.05 6.20 -7.44
C LYS A 215 26.51 6.41 -7.03
N ASN A 216 26.87 6.13 -5.76
CA ASN A 216 28.24 6.20 -5.29
C ASN A 216 29.14 5.12 -5.92
N GLU A 217 28.53 4.07 -6.47
CA GLU A 217 29.22 3.00 -7.21
C GLU A 217 29.18 3.20 -8.74
N GLY A 218 28.60 4.32 -9.20
CA GLY A 218 28.52 4.68 -10.62
C GLY A 218 27.28 4.14 -11.36
N ILE A 219 26.34 3.51 -10.66
CA ILE A 219 25.10 2.97 -11.23
C ILE A 219 23.97 4.00 -11.04
N GLN A 220 23.36 4.43 -12.15
CA GLN A 220 22.28 5.41 -12.16
C GLN A 220 20.92 4.72 -12.14
N ALA A 221 20.38 4.50 -10.95
CA ALA A 221 19.07 3.87 -10.76
C ALA A 221 17.94 4.90 -10.77
N ARG A 222 16.89 4.63 -11.56
CA ARG A 222 15.63 5.38 -11.57
C ARG A 222 14.69 4.78 -10.55
N VAL A 223 14.22 5.57 -9.58
CA VAL A 223 13.22 5.12 -8.61
C VAL A 223 11.84 5.59 -9.03
N ILE A 224 10.90 4.66 -9.06
CA ILE A 224 9.49 4.90 -9.38
C ILE A 224 8.65 4.41 -8.20
N ASN A 225 7.78 5.29 -7.70
CA ASN A 225 6.76 4.97 -6.72
C ASN A 225 5.47 4.60 -7.44
N LEU A 226 4.95 3.40 -7.21
CA LEU A 226 3.63 2.97 -7.64
C LEU A 226 2.73 2.76 -6.42
N CYS A 227 2.12 3.85 -5.93
CA CYS A 227 1.09 3.78 -4.90
C CYS A 227 -0.12 2.97 -5.38
N THR A 228 -0.53 3.16 -6.64
CA THR A 228 -1.62 2.40 -7.24
C THR A 228 -1.10 1.10 -7.85
N ILE A 229 -1.44 -0.03 -7.21
CA ILE A 229 -1.08 -1.37 -7.68
C ILE A 229 -2.12 -1.88 -8.68
N LYS A 230 -3.37 -1.41 -8.54
CA LYS A 230 -4.46 -1.67 -9.49
C LYS A 230 -5.44 -0.49 -9.51
N PRO A 231 -5.70 0.12 -10.70
CA PRO A 231 -5.03 -0.14 -11.99
C PRO A 231 -3.55 0.28 -11.97
N LEU A 232 -2.70 -0.47 -12.65
CA LEU A 232 -1.28 -0.16 -12.75
C LEU A 232 -1.03 0.95 -13.79
N ASP A 233 -0.05 1.83 -13.56
CA ASP A 233 0.44 2.77 -14.58
C ASP A 233 1.36 2.03 -15.58
N GLU A 234 0.73 1.32 -16.53
CA GLU A 234 1.43 0.54 -17.53
C GLU A 234 2.32 1.40 -18.42
N GLU A 235 1.88 2.63 -18.75
CA GLU A 235 2.63 3.56 -19.59
C GLU A 235 3.96 3.94 -18.93
N LEU A 236 3.95 4.26 -17.62
CA LEU A 236 5.15 4.59 -16.87
C LEU A 236 6.08 3.39 -16.75
N VAL A 237 5.53 2.20 -16.46
CA VAL A 237 6.30 0.94 -16.40
C VAL A 237 7.00 0.65 -17.72
N VAL A 238 6.29 0.69 -18.83
CA VAL A 238 6.84 0.42 -20.18
C VAL A 238 7.87 1.49 -20.58
N LYS A 239 7.60 2.77 -20.26
CA LYS A 239 8.55 3.86 -20.51
C LYS A 239 9.87 3.61 -19.76
N ALA A 240 9.80 3.34 -18.46
CA ALA A 240 10.97 3.07 -17.65
C ALA A 240 11.76 1.85 -18.15
N ALA A 241 11.05 0.78 -18.50
CA ALA A 241 11.64 -0.43 -19.05
C ALA A 241 12.42 -0.17 -20.35
N LYS A 242 11.85 0.61 -21.29
CA LYS A 242 12.51 0.96 -22.54
C LYS A 242 13.73 1.85 -22.36
N GLU A 243 13.68 2.76 -21.39
CA GLU A 243 14.75 3.74 -21.15
C GLU A 243 15.90 3.17 -20.32
N CYS A 244 15.63 2.21 -19.41
CA CYS A 244 16.63 1.64 -18.50
C CYS A 244 17.09 0.23 -18.90
N GLY A 245 16.32 -0.52 -19.69
CA GLY A 245 16.70 -1.86 -20.15
C GLY A 245 16.62 -2.98 -19.11
N ALA A 246 16.44 -2.66 -17.83
CA ALA A 246 16.30 -3.61 -16.72
C ALA A 246 15.38 -3.05 -15.63
N VAL A 247 14.67 -3.93 -14.90
CA VAL A 247 13.73 -3.55 -13.83
C VAL A 247 13.96 -4.37 -12.57
N VAL A 248 13.93 -3.71 -11.40
CA VAL A 248 13.79 -4.36 -10.09
C VAL A 248 12.49 -3.88 -9.47
N THR A 249 11.62 -4.79 -9.01
CA THR A 249 10.43 -4.42 -8.23
C THR A 249 10.63 -4.69 -6.75
N CYS A 250 10.09 -3.82 -5.90
CA CYS A 250 10.25 -3.90 -4.45
C CYS A 250 8.90 -3.74 -3.75
N GLU A 251 8.53 -4.74 -2.95
CA GLU A 251 7.26 -4.76 -2.24
C GLU A 251 7.38 -5.51 -0.90
N GLU A 252 6.80 -4.98 0.15
CA GLU A 252 6.65 -5.68 1.44
C GLU A 252 5.46 -6.65 1.37
N HIS A 253 5.54 -7.61 0.47
CA HIS A 253 4.50 -8.59 0.13
C HIS A 253 5.17 -9.83 -0.44
N SER A 254 4.43 -10.94 -0.56
CA SER A 254 4.91 -12.09 -1.31
C SER A 254 5.28 -11.70 -2.73
N ILE A 255 6.36 -12.27 -3.27
CA ILE A 255 6.69 -12.13 -4.70
C ILE A 255 5.60 -12.70 -5.62
N LEU A 256 4.63 -13.46 -5.06
CA LEU A 256 3.52 -14.07 -5.77
C LEU A 256 2.27 -13.18 -5.68
N GLY A 257 1.73 -12.77 -6.82
CA GLY A 257 0.46 -12.04 -6.95
C GLY A 257 0.50 -10.53 -6.65
N GLY A 258 1.64 -9.98 -6.19
CA GLY A 258 1.79 -8.57 -5.81
C GLY A 258 2.14 -7.62 -6.96
N LEU A 259 2.87 -6.54 -6.61
CA LEU A 259 3.36 -5.53 -7.55
C LEU A 259 4.30 -6.15 -8.59
N GLY A 260 5.22 -7.01 -8.15
CA GLY A 260 6.22 -7.62 -9.02
C GLY A 260 5.59 -8.44 -10.14
N GLU A 261 4.53 -9.21 -9.87
CA GLU A 261 3.81 -9.93 -10.91
C GLU A 261 2.95 -9.02 -11.80
N ALA A 262 2.39 -7.94 -11.25
CA ALA A 262 1.67 -6.96 -12.06
C ALA A 262 2.59 -6.32 -13.11
N VAL A 263 3.77 -5.89 -12.68
CA VAL A 263 4.82 -5.33 -13.55
C VAL A 263 5.32 -6.37 -14.54
N ALA A 264 5.58 -7.62 -14.10
CA ALA A 264 6.05 -8.70 -14.96
C ALA A 264 5.04 -9.03 -16.07
N ALA A 265 3.74 -9.00 -15.79
CA ALA A 265 2.70 -9.22 -16.80
C ALA A 265 2.75 -8.14 -17.89
N VAL A 266 2.82 -6.86 -17.49
CA VAL A 266 2.93 -5.72 -18.44
C VAL A 266 4.21 -5.84 -19.28
N LEU A 267 5.35 -6.12 -18.63
CA LEU A 267 6.63 -6.25 -19.32
C LEU A 267 6.62 -7.45 -20.28
N GLY A 268 6.07 -8.58 -19.87
CA GLY A 268 5.97 -9.78 -20.70
C GLY A 268 5.16 -9.56 -21.99
N GLU A 269 4.14 -8.71 -21.93
CA GLU A 269 3.28 -8.42 -23.07
C GLU A 269 3.79 -7.26 -23.95
N GLN A 270 4.36 -6.21 -23.34
CA GLN A 270 4.63 -4.94 -24.03
C GLN A 270 6.12 -4.61 -24.21
N CYS A 271 7.00 -5.08 -23.32
CA CYS A 271 8.43 -4.76 -23.34
C CYS A 271 9.25 -5.80 -22.57
N PRO A 272 9.46 -7.02 -23.11
CA PRO A 272 10.22 -8.06 -22.43
C PRO A 272 11.68 -7.66 -22.20
N ILE A 273 12.08 -7.50 -20.93
CA ILE A 273 13.41 -7.15 -20.48
C ILE A 273 13.79 -7.95 -19.21
N PRO A 274 15.07 -8.02 -18.84
CA PRO A 274 15.48 -8.62 -17.58
C PRO A 274 14.84 -7.94 -16.36
N MET A 275 14.35 -8.77 -15.41
CA MET A 275 13.69 -8.29 -14.21
C MET A 275 14.10 -9.12 -12.99
N ARG A 276 14.16 -8.46 -11.81
CA ARG A 276 14.26 -9.09 -10.49
C ARG A 276 13.15 -8.59 -9.58
N ARG A 277 12.75 -9.42 -8.63
CA ARG A 277 11.71 -9.09 -7.64
C ARG A 277 12.28 -9.19 -6.23
N VAL A 278 12.20 -8.09 -5.49
CA VAL A 278 12.45 -7.99 -4.06
C VAL A 278 11.10 -8.04 -3.35
N GLY A 279 10.93 -9.01 -2.47
CA GLY A 279 9.70 -9.31 -1.74
C GLY A 279 9.87 -10.59 -0.95
N VAL A 280 8.86 -10.98 -0.17
CA VAL A 280 8.85 -12.22 0.64
C VAL A 280 8.82 -13.44 -0.29
N LYS A 281 9.79 -14.32 -0.15
CA LYS A 281 10.07 -15.44 -1.08
C LYS A 281 9.31 -16.71 -0.68
N ASP A 282 7.97 -16.69 -0.77
CA ASP A 282 7.09 -17.85 -0.55
C ASP A 282 7.32 -18.55 0.80
N VAL A 283 7.43 -17.74 1.86
CA VAL A 283 7.61 -18.21 3.24
C VAL A 283 6.72 -17.44 4.19
N PHE A 284 6.29 -18.05 5.27
CA PHE A 284 5.61 -17.35 6.35
C PHE A 284 6.60 -16.49 7.14
N GLY A 285 6.12 -15.39 7.69
CA GLY A 285 6.87 -14.60 8.64
C GLY A 285 6.95 -15.25 10.02
N HIS A 286 7.53 -14.54 10.97
CA HIS A 286 7.60 -14.92 12.38
C HIS A 286 7.69 -13.68 13.27
N SER A 287 7.54 -13.85 14.59
CA SER A 287 7.65 -12.76 15.56
C SER A 287 9.09 -12.26 15.67
N GLY A 288 9.24 -10.95 15.75
CA GLY A 288 10.54 -10.28 15.93
C GLY A 288 10.42 -8.75 15.82
N PRO A 289 11.49 -8.00 16.12
CA PRO A 289 11.54 -6.57 15.87
C PRO A 289 11.38 -6.26 14.38
N ALA A 290 10.50 -5.34 14.03
CA ALA A 290 10.08 -5.10 12.65
C ALA A 290 11.26 -4.85 11.68
N TRP A 291 12.25 -4.03 12.07
CA TRP A 291 13.41 -3.73 11.23
C TRP A 291 14.34 -4.92 11.03
N GLU A 292 14.50 -5.78 12.06
CA GLU A 292 15.27 -7.03 11.96
C GLU A 292 14.58 -8.04 11.03
N LEU A 293 13.25 -8.09 11.08
CA LEU A 293 12.48 -8.93 10.16
C LEU A 293 12.63 -8.46 8.70
N LEU A 294 12.54 -7.16 8.44
CA LEU A 294 12.77 -6.64 7.09
C LEU A 294 14.17 -7.02 6.57
N GLU A 295 15.20 -6.98 7.42
CA GLU A 295 16.54 -7.44 7.06
C GLU A 295 16.58 -8.95 6.77
N GLN A 296 16.03 -9.78 7.67
CA GLN A 296 16.01 -11.24 7.54
C GLN A 296 15.25 -11.73 6.30
N PHE A 297 14.18 -11.02 5.92
CA PHE A 297 13.38 -11.36 4.73
C PHE A 297 13.89 -10.71 3.44
N GLY A 298 15.03 -9.99 3.49
CA GLY A 298 15.63 -9.36 2.33
C GLY A 298 14.78 -8.22 1.75
N LEU A 299 14.21 -7.40 2.63
CA LEU A 299 13.35 -6.26 2.33
C LEU A 299 14.01 -4.92 2.69
N ARG A 300 15.36 -4.88 2.65
CA ARG A 300 16.14 -3.68 2.89
C ARG A 300 16.91 -3.28 1.64
N SER A 301 17.42 -2.07 1.66
CA SER A 301 18.17 -1.48 0.53
C SER A 301 19.31 -2.32 0.01
N ASP A 302 19.99 -3.10 0.85
CA ASP A 302 21.05 -4.02 0.47
C ASP A 302 20.58 -5.16 -0.45
N ALA A 303 19.39 -5.70 -0.19
CA ALA A 303 18.78 -6.70 -1.06
C ALA A 303 18.39 -6.10 -2.43
N ILE A 304 17.91 -4.85 -2.45
CA ILE A 304 17.62 -4.13 -3.70
C ILE A 304 18.90 -3.90 -4.49
N ILE A 305 19.98 -3.46 -3.83
CA ILE A 305 21.31 -3.27 -4.45
C ILE A 305 21.83 -4.58 -5.04
N ALA A 306 21.71 -5.69 -4.30
CA ALA A 306 22.11 -7.00 -4.79
C ALA A 306 21.33 -7.39 -6.05
N ALA A 307 20.00 -7.20 -6.05
CA ALA A 307 19.14 -7.49 -7.19
C ALA A 307 19.47 -6.61 -8.43
N VAL A 308 19.81 -5.34 -8.21
CA VAL A 308 20.27 -4.44 -9.28
C VAL A 308 21.59 -4.96 -9.88
N LYS A 309 22.58 -5.29 -9.05
CA LYS A 309 23.91 -5.78 -9.51
C LYS A 309 23.86 -7.11 -10.26
N GLU A 310 22.76 -7.85 -10.19
CA GLU A 310 22.55 -9.03 -11.04
C GLU A 310 22.12 -8.68 -12.47
N LEU A 311 21.71 -7.43 -12.72
CA LEU A 311 21.12 -6.99 -13.98
C LEU A 311 22.01 -6.03 -14.79
N VAL A 312 22.94 -5.31 -14.10
CA VAL A 312 23.79 -4.27 -14.67
C VAL A 312 25.28 -4.60 -14.55
#